data_29d6de8f769823a4282cd7b5c16e1fa9
#
_entry.id   29d6de8f769823a4282cd7b5c16e1fa9
#
_cell.length_a   1.000
_cell.length_b   1.000
_cell.length_c   1.000
_cell.angle_alpha   90.00
_cell.angle_beta   90.00
_cell.angle_gamma   90.00
#
_symmetry.space_group_name_H-M   'P 1'
#
loop_
_entity.id
_entity.type
_entity.pdbx_description
1 polymer ?
#
loop_
_entity_poly.entity_id
_entity_poly.type
_entity_poly.pdbx_seq_one_letter_code
_entity_poly.pdbx_strand_id
1 'polypeptide(L)'
;DSIITMDMTINYSIQTIDSLVACDVATWNGISYTTSGIYTQLFQTINGCDSTVSNEITINNSTTTFDVQSSCDEYLWNGNTYNSSGTYIDTLSTIAGCDSIVYLNLNIYNTSPVSAGLDTSICFGESITLNAIGNGTLSWNNGVTNGQSFVVDSTRVYVAQLINSYGCITNDSITITVLNLPNVDAGSNQVICLEDSVQLIASGANTYNWTNSSISFYDSIYVAPIATNTYYLTGADSNGCINSDSM
;
A
#
# COMPACT_ATOMS: atom_id res chain seq x y z
N ASP A 1 -68.89 -38.65 -79.59
CA ASP A 1 -67.65 -38.00 -79.13
C ASP A 1 -67.63 -38.04 -77.63
N SER A 2 -66.72 -38.81 -77.09
CA SER A 2 -66.48 -38.89 -75.61
C SER A 2 -65.43 -37.82 -75.31
N ILE A 3 -65.83 -36.84 -74.54
CA ILE A 3 -64.89 -35.83 -73.98
C ILE A 3 -64.28 -36.50 -72.74
N ILE A 4 -62.98 -36.75 -72.76
CA ILE A 4 -62.22 -37.12 -71.62
C ILE A 4 -61.69 -35.83 -70.91
N THR A 5 -62.22 -35.50 -69.79
CA THR A 5 -61.65 -34.42 -68.91
C THR A 5 -60.59 -35.00 -68.09
N MET A 6 -59.39 -34.41 -68.11
CA MET A 6 -58.24 -34.77 -67.30
C MET A 6 -58.04 -33.64 -66.24
N ASP A 7 -58.28 -34.00 -64.99
CA ASP A 7 -57.94 -33.08 -63.87
C ASP A 7 -56.47 -33.17 -63.61
N MET A 8 -55.77 -32.06 -63.83
CA MET A 8 -54.32 -31.97 -63.53
C MET A 8 -54.14 -31.12 -62.28
N THR A 9 -53.62 -31.74 -61.20
CA THR A 9 -53.24 -31.02 -59.99
C THR A 9 -51.76 -30.71 -60.03
N ILE A 10 -51.37 -29.41 -59.94
CA ILE A 10 -50.00 -28.94 -59.92
C ILE A 10 -49.61 -28.72 -58.42
N ASN A 11 -48.60 -29.44 -57.92
CA ASN A 11 -47.99 -29.24 -56.60
C ASN A 11 -46.71 -28.44 -56.79
N TYR A 12 -46.42 -27.57 -55.79
CA TYR A 12 -45.27 -26.66 -55.82
C TYR A 12 -44.21 -27.11 -54.91
N SER A 13 -42.94 -26.92 -55.28
CA SER A 13 -41.77 -27.01 -54.39
C SER A 13 -41.77 -25.85 -53.41
N ILE A 14 -41.39 -26.07 -52.15
CA ILE A 14 -41.30 -25.08 -51.12
C ILE A 14 -39.80 -24.78 -50.83
N GLN A 15 -39.44 -23.50 -50.80
CA GLN A 15 -38.12 -23.04 -50.34
C GLN A 15 -38.32 -22.22 -49.09
N THR A 16 -37.64 -22.58 -48.03
CA THR A 16 -37.60 -21.81 -46.78
C THR A 16 -36.14 -21.56 -46.34
N ILE A 17 -35.91 -20.38 -45.80
CA ILE A 17 -34.65 -20.02 -45.19
C ILE A 17 -34.96 -19.70 -43.73
N ASP A 18 -34.29 -20.34 -42.82
CA ASP A 18 -34.34 -20.11 -41.39
C ASP A 18 -32.98 -19.65 -40.91
N SER A 19 -32.89 -19.16 -39.66
CA SER A 19 -31.63 -18.73 -39.07
C SER A 19 -31.45 -19.35 -37.68
N LEU A 20 -30.25 -19.80 -37.40
CA LEU A 20 -29.86 -20.39 -36.10
C LEU A 20 -28.55 -19.80 -35.67
N VAL A 21 -28.52 -19.25 -34.44
CA VAL A 21 -27.31 -18.79 -33.79
C VAL A 21 -27.01 -19.72 -32.60
N ALA A 22 -25.79 -20.22 -32.53
CA ALA A 22 -25.36 -21.12 -31.47
C ALA A 22 -23.91 -20.83 -31.05
N CYS A 23 -23.52 -21.35 -29.87
CA CYS A 23 -22.16 -21.32 -29.39
C CYS A 23 -21.47 -22.65 -29.67
N ASP A 24 -20.30 -22.60 -30.29
CA ASP A 24 -19.38 -23.72 -30.59
C ASP A 24 -19.98 -24.75 -31.55
N VAL A 25 -21.22 -25.18 -31.33
CA VAL A 25 -21.88 -26.18 -32.15
C VAL A 25 -23.38 -25.90 -32.25
N ALA A 26 -23.91 -25.97 -33.44
CA ALA A 26 -25.35 -25.98 -33.69
C ALA A 26 -25.80 -27.37 -34.18
N THR A 27 -26.97 -27.81 -33.73
CA THR A 27 -27.59 -29.03 -34.26
C THR A 27 -28.85 -28.68 -35.02
N TRP A 28 -28.91 -29.08 -36.31
CA TRP A 28 -30.07 -28.88 -37.13
C TRP A 28 -30.38 -30.17 -37.88
N ASN A 29 -31.61 -30.62 -37.75
CA ASN A 29 -32.10 -31.88 -38.31
C ASN A 29 -31.19 -33.10 -38.03
N GLY A 30 -30.65 -33.19 -36.76
CA GLY A 30 -29.80 -34.28 -36.34
C GLY A 30 -28.34 -34.21 -36.81
N ILE A 31 -27.95 -33.17 -37.55
CA ILE A 31 -26.57 -32.93 -38.00
C ILE A 31 -25.96 -31.78 -37.17
N SER A 32 -24.74 -31.99 -36.69
CA SER A 32 -24.00 -30.97 -35.94
C SER A 32 -23.10 -30.15 -36.87
N TYR A 33 -23.12 -28.82 -36.69
CA TYR A 33 -22.35 -27.85 -37.45
C TYR A 33 -21.46 -27.09 -36.51
N THR A 34 -20.18 -26.96 -36.82
CA THR A 34 -19.16 -26.24 -36.05
C THR A 34 -18.63 -24.99 -36.77
N THR A 35 -19.15 -24.70 -37.94
CA THR A 35 -18.78 -23.52 -38.74
C THR A 35 -20.02 -22.77 -39.19
N SER A 36 -19.90 -21.44 -39.25
CA SER A 36 -20.97 -20.61 -39.80
C SER A 36 -21.12 -20.84 -41.32
N GLY A 37 -22.35 -20.80 -41.81
CA GLY A 37 -22.64 -20.98 -43.22
C GLY A 37 -24.13 -21.18 -43.51
N ILE A 38 -24.49 -21.24 -44.80
CA ILE A 38 -25.83 -21.62 -45.21
C ILE A 38 -25.79 -23.10 -45.55
N TYR A 39 -26.58 -23.88 -44.84
CA TYR A 39 -26.69 -25.31 -45.03
C TYR A 39 -28.06 -25.66 -45.56
N THR A 40 -28.10 -26.48 -46.60
CA THR A 40 -29.32 -26.82 -47.34
C THR A 40 -29.56 -28.31 -47.24
N GLN A 41 -30.80 -28.68 -46.96
CA GLN A 41 -31.27 -30.06 -46.98
C GLN A 41 -32.48 -30.22 -47.92
N LEU A 42 -32.53 -31.33 -48.57
CA LEU A 42 -33.61 -31.70 -49.48
C LEU A 42 -34.62 -32.57 -48.73
N PHE A 43 -35.87 -32.22 -48.84
CA PHE A 43 -37.00 -32.94 -48.31
C PHE A 43 -38.00 -33.19 -49.42
N GLN A 44 -38.82 -34.19 -49.31
CA GLN A 44 -39.97 -34.38 -50.18
C GLN A 44 -41.24 -33.93 -49.50
N THR A 45 -42.03 -33.16 -50.19
CA THR A 45 -43.40 -32.85 -49.73
C THR A 45 -44.27 -34.10 -49.72
N ILE A 46 -45.40 -34.03 -49.00
CA ILE A 46 -46.38 -35.14 -48.92
C ILE A 46 -46.91 -35.56 -50.31
N ASN A 47 -46.80 -34.70 -51.29
CA ASN A 47 -47.22 -34.95 -52.67
C ASN A 47 -46.04 -35.33 -53.61
N GLY A 48 -44.86 -35.62 -53.05
CA GLY A 48 -43.70 -36.11 -53.79
C GLY A 48 -42.88 -35.04 -54.52
N CYS A 49 -43.19 -33.73 -54.32
CA CYS A 49 -42.37 -32.66 -54.88
C CYS A 49 -41.14 -32.40 -53.97
N ASP A 50 -39.99 -32.14 -54.56
CA ASP A 50 -38.77 -31.76 -53.81
C ASP A 50 -38.94 -30.43 -53.14
N SER A 51 -38.58 -30.36 -51.85
CA SER A 51 -38.58 -29.14 -51.04
C SER A 51 -37.18 -28.87 -50.53
N THR A 52 -36.72 -27.66 -50.67
CA THR A 52 -35.39 -27.23 -50.14
C THR A 52 -35.56 -26.39 -48.90
N VAL A 53 -34.96 -26.83 -47.80
CA VAL A 53 -34.90 -26.05 -46.58
C VAL A 53 -33.44 -25.63 -46.35
N SER A 54 -33.23 -24.35 -46.26
CA SER A 54 -31.92 -23.76 -45.95
C SER A 54 -31.94 -23.16 -44.56
N ASN A 55 -30.84 -23.30 -43.82
CA ASN A 55 -30.65 -22.63 -42.55
C ASN A 55 -29.33 -21.87 -42.58
N GLU A 56 -29.39 -20.57 -42.24
CA GLU A 56 -28.24 -19.74 -42.04
C GLU A 56 -27.77 -19.94 -40.59
N ILE A 57 -26.73 -20.75 -40.43
CA ILE A 57 -26.17 -21.05 -39.13
C ILE A 57 -25.02 -20.11 -38.82
N THR A 58 -25.12 -19.37 -37.68
CA THR A 58 -24.04 -18.55 -37.15
C THR A 58 -23.49 -19.23 -35.91
N ILE A 59 -22.21 -19.63 -35.96
CA ILE A 59 -21.49 -20.20 -34.83
C ILE A 59 -20.59 -19.12 -34.21
N ASN A 60 -20.85 -18.77 -32.98
CA ASN A 60 -19.99 -17.97 -32.16
C ASN A 60 -19.12 -18.89 -31.28
N ASN A 61 -17.84 -18.57 -31.13
CA ASN A 61 -16.94 -19.44 -30.38
C ASN A 61 -16.79 -18.96 -28.96
N SER A 62 -16.83 -19.91 -28.01
CA SER A 62 -16.34 -19.71 -26.65
C SER A 62 -14.83 -19.51 -26.69
N THR A 63 -14.32 -18.69 -25.78
CA THR A 63 -12.86 -18.45 -25.65
C THR A 63 -12.37 -18.86 -24.28
N THR A 64 -11.15 -19.39 -24.25
CA THR A 64 -10.45 -19.66 -22.99
C THR A 64 -9.19 -18.81 -22.95
N THR A 65 -9.03 -18.04 -21.89
CA THR A 65 -7.85 -17.20 -21.68
C THR A 65 -7.18 -17.53 -20.37
N PHE A 66 -5.86 -17.35 -20.33
CA PHE A 66 -5.05 -17.55 -19.13
C PHE A 66 -4.37 -16.24 -18.80
N ASP A 67 -4.54 -15.80 -17.57
CA ASP A 67 -3.89 -14.61 -17.00
C ASP A 67 -2.99 -15.03 -15.85
N VAL A 68 -1.84 -14.38 -15.70
CA VAL A 68 -0.89 -14.62 -14.61
C VAL A 68 -0.61 -13.31 -13.91
N GLN A 69 -0.97 -13.24 -12.65
CA GLN A 69 -0.82 -12.04 -11.83
C GLN A 69 -0.07 -12.35 -10.54
N SER A 70 0.55 -11.31 -10.00
CA SER A 70 1.14 -11.34 -8.67
C SER A 70 0.84 -10.07 -7.91
N SER A 71 0.59 -10.19 -6.62
CA SER A 71 0.27 -9.05 -5.76
C SER A 71 0.77 -9.30 -4.34
N CYS A 72 0.80 -8.23 -3.55
CA CYS A 72 1.10 -8.31 -2.13
C CYS A 72 -0.20 -8.34 -1.33
N ASP A 73 -0.30 -9.29 -0.40
CA ASP A 73 -1.38 -9.54 0.55
C ASP A 73 -2.73 -9.83 -0.10
N GLU A 74 -3.15 -9.05 -1.10
CA GLU A 74 -4.44 -9.24 -1.76
C GLU A 74 -4.44 -8.80 -3.23
N TYR A 75 -5.38 -9.30 -3.99
CA TYR A 75 -5.60 -8.95 -5.39
C TYR A 75 -7.10 -8.85 -5.69
N LEU A 76 -7.52 -7.72 -6.24
CA LEU A 76 -8.91 -7.51 -6.68
C LEU A 76 -9.06 -7.96 -8.14
N TRP A 77 -9.93 -8.94 -8.39
CA TRP A 77 -10.23 -9.43 -9.72
C TRP A 77 -11.74 -9.64 -9.88
N ASN A 78 -12.31 -9.06 -10.92
CA ASN A 78 -13.74 -9.14 -11.25
C ASN A 78 -14.68 -8.89 -10.06
N GLY A 79 -14.32 -7.89 -9.20
CA GLY A 79 -15.12 -7.52 -8.04
C GLY A 79 -14.93 -8.38 -6.79
N ASN A 80 -14.09 -9.42 -6.85
CA ASN A 80 -13.74 -10.28 -5.72
C ASN A 80 -12.30 -10.05 -5.28
N THR A 81 -12.06 -10.03 -3.97
CA THR A 81 -10.72 -9.92 -3.40
C THR A 81 -10.18 -11.30 -3.03
N TYR A 82 -8.99 -11.60 -3.50
CA TYR A 82 -8.27 -12.86 -3.28
C TYR A 82 -7.03 -12.57 -2.44
N ASN A 83 -6.84 -13.31 -1.35
CA ASN A 83 -5.73 -13.17 -0.40
C ASN A 83 -4.83 -14.43 -0.34
N SER A 84 -4.96 -15.32 -1.28
CA SER A 84 -4.14 -16.55 -1.36
C SER A 84 -3.76 -16.83 -2.80
N SER A 85 -2.59 -17.45 -2.98
CA SER A 85 -2.15 -17.94 -4.28
C SER A 85 -3.03 -19.10 -4.73
N GLY A 86 -3.29 -19.17 -6.04
CA GLY A 86 -4.10 -20.23 -6.60
C GLY A 86 -4.50 -19.96 -8.04
N THR A 87 -5.21 -20.90 -8.62
CA THR A 87 -5.86 -20.74 -9.92
C THR A 87 -7.34 -20.48 -9.68
N TYR A 88 -7.81 -19.33 -10.15
CA TYR A 88 -9.20 -18.91 -10.06
C TYR A 88 -9.81 -18.91 -11.44
N ILE A 89 -11.10 -19.20 -11.49
CA ILE A 89 -11.83 -19.34 -12.75
C ILE A 89 -13.02 -18.39 -12.69
N ASP A 90 -13.19 -17.63 -13.76
CA ASP A 90 -14.38 -16.80 -13.95
C ASP A 90 -14.96 -17.07 -15.35
N THR A 91 -16.28 -16.99 -15.44
CA THR A 91 -17.01 -17.19 -16.70
C THR A 91 -17.68 -15.88 -17.09
N LEU A 92 -17.25 -15.34 -18.20
CA LEU A 92 -17.78 -14.10 -18.77
C LEU A 92 -18.59 -14.42 -20.01
N SER A 93 -19.77 -13.85 -20.14
CA SER A 93 -20.55 -13.95 -21.38
C SER A 93 -20.00 -12.97 -22.41
N THR A 94 -19.70 -13.47 -23.61
CA THR A 94 -19.32 -12.61 -24.75
C THR A 94 -20.52 -11.79 -25.23
N ILE A 95 -20.28 -10.76 -26.04
CA ILE A 95 -21.33 -9.94 -26.67
C ILE A 95 -22.29 -10.82 -27.49
N ALA A 96 -21.83 -11.93 -28.03
CA ALA A 96 -22.62 -12.91 -28.79
C ALA A 96 -23.36 -13.91 -27.88
N GLY A 97 -23.26 -13.78 -26.54
CA GLY A 97 -23.93 -14.65 -25.57
C GLY A 97 -23.23 -15.99 -25.32
N CYS A 98 -22.04 -16.22 -25.89
CA CYS A 98 -21.25 -17.44 -25.62
C CYS A 98 -20.36 -17.25 -24.39
N ASP A 99 -20.19 -18.29 -23.58
CA ASP A 99 -19.36 -18.23 -22.39
C ASP A 99 -17.88 -18.16 -22.74
N SER A 100 -17.18 -17.31 -22.03
CA SER A 100 -15.72 -17.17 -22.11
C SER A 100 -15.14 -17.53 -20.75
N ILE A 101 -14.21 -18.45 -20.70
CA ILE A 101 -13.58 -18.88 -19.45
C ILE A 101 -12.24 -18.17 -19.31
N VAL A 102 -12.07 -17.48 -18.18
CA VAL A 102 -10.80 -16.86 -17.79
C VAL A 102 -10.20 -17.61 -16.63
N TYR A 103 -8.99 -18.12 -16.80
CA TYR A 103 -8.19 -18.70 -15.72
C TYR A 103 -7.21 -17.64 -15.22
N LEU A 104 -7.33 -17.24 -13.96
CA LEU A 104 -6.34 -16.41 -13.29
C LEU A 104 -5.41 -17.30 -12.48
N ASN A 105 -4.13 -17.34 -12.83
CA ASN A 105 -3.08 -17.93 -12.02
C ASN A 105 -2.45 -16.83 -11.15
N LEU A 106 -2.83 -16.79 -9.88
CA LEU A 106 -2.50 -15.69 -8.95
C LEU A 106 -1.42 -16.13 -7.97
N ASN A 107 -0.38 -15.31 -7.83
CA ASN A 107 0.62 -15.43 -6.78
C ASN A 107 0.45 -14.28 -5.77
N ILE A 108 0.09 -14.61 -4.55
CA ILE A 108 0.02 -13.66 -3.43
C ILE A 108 1.27 -13.81 -2.57
N TYR A 109 1.98 -12.72 -2.38
CA TYR A 109 3.15 -12.60 -1.50
C TYR A 109 2.77 -11.79 -0.27
N ASN A 110 3.00 -12.35 0.91
CA ASN A 110 2.72 -11.63 2.15
C ASN A 110 3.77 -10.54 2.38
N THR A 111 3.32 -9.39 2.87
CA THR A 111 4.22 -8.38 3.41
C THR A 111 4.95 -8.90 4.64
N SER A 112 6.14 -8.38 4.90
CA SER A 112 6.90 -8.69 6.11
C SER A 112 6.71 -7.56 7.12
N PRO A 113 6.53 -7.85 8.40
CA PRO A 113 6.40 -6.80 9.41
C PRO A 113 7.71 -6.01 9.53
N VAL A 114 7.58 -4.71 9.78
CA VAL A 114 8.66 -3.79 10.13
C VAL A 114 8.33 -3.13 11.46
N SER A 115 9.34 -2.83 12.27
CA SER A 115 9.20 -2.04 13.47
C SER A 115 10.21 -0.89 13.45
N ALA A 116 9.74 0.33 13.58
CA ALA A 116 10.52 1.56 13.70
C ALA A 116 10.95 1.85 15.15
N GLY A 117 10.38 1.15 16.13
CA GLY A 117 10.53 1.43 17.54
C GLY A 117 9.39 2.29 18.12
N LEU A 118 9.52 2.70 19.38
CA LEU A 118 8.53 3.51 20.07
C LEU A 118 8.87 4.99 19.97
N ASP A 119 7.84 5.83 19.93
CA ASP A 119 8.00 7.29 20.04
C ASP A 119 8.85 7.66 21.26
N THR A 120 9.75 8.63 21.06
CA THR A 120 10.67 9.05 22.11
C THR A 120 10.92 10.55 22.05
N SER A 121 11.54 11.07 23.11
CA SER A 121 11.95 12.47 23.20
C SER A 121 13.43 12.59 23.51
N ILE A 122 14.07 13.62 22.97
CA ILE A 122 15.48 13.98 23.23
C ILE A 122 15.58 15.48 23.42
N CYS A 123 16.64 15.95 24.05
CA CYS A 123 16.91 17.38 24.19
C CYS A 123 17.49 17.94 22.89
N PHE A 124 17.23 19.22 22.65
CA PHE A 124 17.80 19.92 21.50
C PHE A 124 19.33 19.79 21.44
N GLY A 125 19.85 19.38 20.28
CA GLY A 125 21.28 19.19 20.05
C GLY A 125 21.82 17.81 20.43
N GLU A 126 21.01 16.95 21.04
CA GLU A 126 21.40 15.56 21.27
C GLU A 126 21.32 14.71 19.99
N SER A 127 22.01 13.59 20.02
CA SER A 127 21.99 12.62 18.92
C SER A 127 21.21 11.37 19.31
N ILE A 128 20.57 10.76 18.32
CA ILE A 128 19.82 9.51 18.46
C ILE A 128 20.24 8.52 17.38
N THR A 129 20.07 7.24 17.67
CA THR A 129 20.26 6.15 16.72
C THR A 129 18.93 5.44 16.47
N LEU A 130 18.46 5.40 15.24
CA LEU A 130 17.25 4.67 14.87
C LEU A 130 17.62 3.29 14.34
N ASN A 131 16.95 2.26 14.86
CA ASN A 131 17.15 0.86 14.51
C ASN A 131 15.80 0.25 14.13
N ALA A 132 15.44 0.28 12.85
CA ALA A 132 14.31 -0.48 12.36
C ALA A 132 14.67 -1.97 12.29
N ILE A 133 13.71 -2.81 12.59
CA ILE A 133 13.82 -4.27 12.57
C ILE A 133 12.79 -4.83 11.59
N GLY A 134 13.23 -5.75 10.71
CA GLY A 134 12.39 -6.44 9.75
C GLY A 134 13.20 -7.34 8.83
N ASN A 135 12.55 -8.27 8.16
CA ASN A 135 13.21 -9.22 7.25
C ASN A 135 13.09 -8.75 5.80
N GLY A 136 14.10 -8.03 5.33
CA GLY A 136 14.17 -7.45 3.99
C GLY A 136 15.14 -6.28 3.91
N THR A 137 15.03 -5.47 2.88
CA THR A 137 15.80 -4.25 2.69
C THR A 137 15.13 -3.10 3.43
N LEU A 138 15.84 -2.55 4.44
CA LEU A 138 15.37 -1.44 5.27
C LEU A 138 15.91 -0.11 4.76
N SER A 139 15.05 0.90 4.75
CA SER A 139 15.41 2.29 4.50
C SER A 139 14.60 3.22 5.38
N TRP A 140 15.14 4.43 5.64
CA TRP A 140 14.46 5.49 6.37
C TRP A 140 14.23 6.68 5.45
N ASN A 141 13.18 7.45 5.72
CA ASN A 141 13.04 8.78 5.13
C ASN A 141 14.08 9.76 5.71
N ASN A 142 14.10 10.99 5.19
CA ASN A 142 14.97 12.10 5.67
C ASN A 142 16.48 11.79 5.65
N GLY A 143 16.94 10.80 4.87
CA GLY A 143 18.36 10.50 4.72
C GLY A 143 19.00 9.80 5.92
N VAL A 144 18.22 9.26 6.83
CA VAL A 144 18.71 8.50 7.99
C VAL A 144 19.20 7.13 7.55
N THR A 145 20.35 6.72 8.06
CA THR A 145 20.89 5.36 7.88
C THR A 145 20.58 4.51 9.12
N ASN A 146 20.03 3.32 8.90
CA ASN A 146 19.71 2.39 10.00
C ASN A 146 20.95 2.07 10.83
N GLY A 147 20.86 2.22 12.15
CA GLY A 147 21.95 1.96 13.09
C GLY A 147 23.03 3.04 13.18
N GLN A 148 22.91 4.16 12.46
CA GLN A 148 23.84 5.30 12.59
C GLN A 148 23.22 6.40 13.46
N SER A 149 24.09 7.03 14.27
CA SER A 149 23.72 8.17 15.10
C SER A 149 23.67 9.46 14.28
N PHE A 150 22.67 10.31 14.54
CA PHE A 150 22.52 11.62 13.93
C PHE A 150 21.87 12.61 14.90
N VAL A 151 22.07 13.90 14.66
CA VAL A 151 21.46 14.98 15.48
C VAL A 151 20.09 15.33 14.92
N VAL A 152 19.12 15.53 15.81
CA VAL A 152 17.76 16.00 15.48
C VAL A 152 17.59 17.40 16.00
N ASP A 153 17.27 18.33 15.11
CA ASP A 153 17.11 19.77 15.39
C ASP A 153 15.67 20.21 15.65
N SER A 154 14.71 19.35 15.33
CA SER A 154 13.29 19.64 15.45
C SER A 154 12.46 18.37 15.53
N THR A 155 11.31 18.44 16.20
CA THR A 155 10.36 17.33 16.28
C THR A 155 9.95 16.88 14.88
N ARG A 156 10.14 15.56 14.59
CA ARG A 156 9.86 14.96 13.28
C ARG A 156 9.38 13.52 13.42
N VAL A 157 8.64 13.11 12.38
CA VAL A 157 8.29 11.70 12.16
C VAL A 157 9.31 11.08 11.20
N TYR A 158 9.88 9.96 11.61
CA TYR A 158 10.75 9.12 10.80
C TYR A 158 10.01 7.86 10.43
N VAL A 159 10.00 7.54 9.13
CA VAL A 159 9.32 6.37 8.57
C VAL A 159 10.35 5.36 8.14
N ALA A 160 10.29 4.18 8.72
CA ALA A 160 11.04 3.00 8.27
C ALA A 160 10.24 2.29 7.19
N GLN A 161 10.84 2.04 6.04
CA GLN A 161 10.29 1.25 4.96
C GLN A 161 11.06 -0.06 4.84
N LEU A 162 10.33 -1.15 4.77
CA LEU A 162 10.86 -2.48 4.49
C LEU A 162 10.37 -2.96 3.12
N ILE A 163 11.29 -3.46 2.30
CA ILE A 163 10.99 -4.14 1.05
C ILE A 163 11.45 -5.59 1.19
N ASN A 164 10.54 -6.54 1.13
CA ASN A 164 10.88 -7.96 1.20
C ASN A 164 11.44 -8.49 -0.13
N SER A 165 11.84 -9.77 -0.18
CA SER A 165 12.41 -10.42 -1.36
C SER A 165 11.48 -10.50 -2.58
N TYR A 166 10.19 -10.30 -2.37
CA TYR A 166 9.16 -10.30 -3.42
C TYR A 166 8.79 -8.89 -3.89
N GLY A 167 9.40 -7.84 -3.31
CA GLY A 167 9.10 -6.44 -3.62
C GLY A 167 7.92 -5.87 -2.85
N CYS A 168 7.34 -6.59 -1.90
CA CYS A 168 6.26 -6.09 -1.07
C CYS A 168 6.78 -5.11 -0.03
N ILE A 169 6.07 -3.99 0.13
CA ILE A 169 6.48 -2.85 0.94
C ILE A 169 5.61 -2.76 2.19
N THR A 170 6.25 -2.58 3.33
CA THR A 170 5.62 -2.20 4.60
C THR A 170 6.33 -1.00 5.21
N ASN A 171 5.57 -0.21 5.94
CA ASN A 171 6.09 0.97 6.63
C ASN A 171 5.68 0.94 8.10
N ASP A 172 6.55 1.47 8.94
CA ASP A 172 6.26 1.83 10.32
C ASP A 172 6.92 3.17 10.64
N SER A 173 6.49 3.86 11.68
CA SER A 173 6.97 5.20 11.97
C SER A 173 7.24 5.41 13.44
N ILE A 174 8.24 6.25 13.73
CA ILE A 174 8.59 6.73 15.06
C ILE A 174 8.59 8.26 15.06
N THR A 175 8.00 8.85 16.10
CA THR A 175 8.06 10.29 16.35
C THR A 175 9.20 10.58 17.31
N ILE A 176 10.13 11.45 16.90
CA ILE A 176 11.17 12.01 17.76
C ILE A 176 10.75 13.41 18.16
N THR A 177 10.43 13.60 19.43
CA THR A 177 10.09 14.91 20.00
C THR A 177 11.35 15.59 20.51
N VAL A 178 11.69 16.74 19.96
CA VAL A 178 12.81 17.57 20.44
C VAL A 178 12.33 18.53 21.50
N LEU A 179 12.89 18.41 22.68
CA LEU A 179 12.62 19.25 23.85
C LEU A 179 13.59 20.43 23.86
N ASN A 180 13.06 21.60 24.15
CA ASN A 180 13.90 22.79 24.31
C ASN A 180 14.78 22.66 25.54
N LEU A 181 16.00 23.25 25.48
CA LEU A 181 16.84 23.38 26.66
C LEU A 181 16.26 24.42 27.63
N PRO A 182 16.46 24.26 28.94
CA PRO A 182 16.07 25.28 29.91
C PRO A 182 16.83 26.59 29.68
N ASN A 183 16.19 27.71 29.96
CA ASN A 183 16.82 29.03 29.86
C ASN A 183 17.54 29.37 31.16
N VAL A 184 18.63 28.65 31.44
CA VAL A 184 19.45 28.81 32.67
C VAL A 184 20.05 30.19 32.68
N ASP A 185 19.91 30.90 33.83
CA ASP A 185 20.43 32.23 34.03
C ASP A 185 21.15 32.30 35.39
N ALA A 186 22.44 32.61 35.37
CA ALA A 186 23.31 32.75 36.54
C ALA A 186 23.22 34.18 37.13
N GLY A 187 22.50 35.09 36.50
CA GLY A 187 22.40 36.48 36.85
C GLY A 187 23.52 37.35 36.24
N SER A 188 23.53 38.63 36.57
CA SER A 188 24.50 39.60 36.04
C SER A 188 25.80 39.59 36.88
N ASN A 189 26.92 39.91 36.24
CA ASN A 189 28.22 40.10 36.89
C ASN A 189 28.13 41.04 38.08
N GLN A 190 28.72 40.65 39.22
CA GLN A 190 28.74 41.42 40.46
C GLN A 190 30.11 42.02 40.70
N VAL A 191 30.15 43.16 41.39
CA VAL A 191 31.39 43.80 41.88
C VAL A 191 31.27 43.95 43.37
N ILE A 192 32.22 43.40 44.08
CA ILE A 192 32.29 43.40 45.54
C ILE A 192 33.66 43.88 46.02
N CYS A 193 33.78 44.36 47.26
CA CYS A 193 35.04 44.64 47.86
C CYS A 193 35.69 43.36 48.44
N LEU A 194 37.00 43.39 48.62
CA LEU A 194 37.71 42.30 49.25
C LEU A 194 37.14 42.01 50.67
N GLU A 195 36.96 40.72 51.01
CA GLU A 195 36.33 40.23 52.23
C GLU A 195 34.78 40.33 52.27
N ASP A 196 34.17 40.95 51.32
CA ASP A 196 32.68 40.92 51.18
C ASP A 196 32.20 39.57 50.65
N SER A 197 30.94 39.29 50.93
CA SER A 197 30.24 38.15 50.39
C SER A 197 29.04 38.61 49.54
N VAL A 198 28.73 37.84 48.53
CA VAL A 198 27.57 38.09 47.65
C VAL A 198 26.77 36.82 47.46
N GLN A 199 25.46 36.96 47.36
CA GLN A 199 24.57 35.86 47.02
C GLN A 199 24.42 35.83 45.48
N LEU A 200 24.72 34.65 44.91
CA LEU A 200 24.42 34.32 43.52
C LEU A 200 23.09 33.59 43.49
N ILE A 201 22.20 33.92 42.56
CA ILE A 201 20.86 33.36 42.44
C ILE A 201 20.68 32.86 41.06
N ALA A 202 20.39 31.56 40.92
CA ALA A 202 20.06 30.90 39.66
C ALA A 202 18.58 30.97 39.32
N SER A 203 18.26 31.00 38.05
CA SER A 203 16.88 30.91 37.58
C SER A 203 16.78 30.12 36.24
N GLY A 204 15.55 29.79 35.82
CA GLY A 204 15.26 29.19 34.50
C GLY A 204 15.38 27.68 34.37
N ALA A 205 15.62 26.93 35.50
CA ALA A 205 15.63 25.48 35.53
C ALA A 205 14.93 24.90 36.77
N ASN A 206 14.82 23.58 36.86
CA ASN A 206 14.23 22.89 38.00
C ASN A 206 15.30 22.50 39.06
N THR A 207 16.52 22.20 38.63
CA THR A 207 17.65 21.88 39.49
C THR A 207 18.89 22.59 39.01
N TYR A 208 19.79 22.91 39.93
CA TYR A 208 20.96 23.73 39.66
C TYR A 208 22.22 23.08 40.22
N ASN A 209 23.35 23.34 39.57
CA ASN A 209 24.66 22.96 40.06
C ASN A 209 25.65 24.11 39.79
N TRP A 210 26.17 24.70 40.84
CA TRP A 210 27.21 25.73 40.80
C TRP A 210 28.59 25.09 40.88
N THR A 211 29.50 25.50 40.02
CA THR A 211 30.91 25.12 40.07
C THR A 211 31.78 26.30 40.48
N ASN A 212 33.01 26.01 40.90
CA ASN A 212 33.94 26.98 41.57
C ASN A 212 33.45 27.46 42.95
N SER A 213 32.43 26.80 43.51
CA SER A 213 32.10 26.83 44.92
C SER A 213 32.10 25.39 45.44
N SER A 214 31.99 25.20 46.75
CA SER A 214 31.63 23.86 47.27
C SER A 214 30.34 23.43 46.58
N ILE A 215 30.31 22.24 45.93
CA ILE A 215 29.18 21.75 45.14
C ILE A 215 27.86 22.05 45.85
N SER A 216 27.02 22.86 45.25
CA SER A 216 25.73 23.26 45.80
C SER A 216 24.61 22.96 44.80
N PHE A 217 23.60 22.23 45.25
CA PHE A 217 22.41 21.89 44.49
C PHE A 217 21.23 22.84 44.77
N TYR A 218 21.51 24.04 45.26
CA TYR A 218 20.50 25.07 45.56
C TYR A 218 20.42 26.09 44.46
N ASP A 219 19.28 26.73 44.36
CA ASP A 219 19.03 27.86 43.45
C ASP A 219 19.88 29.11 43.84
N SER A 220 20.44 29.16 45.03
CA SER A 220 21.30 30.24 45.47
C SER A 220 22.47 29.80 46.33
N ILE A 221 23.60 30.49 46.21
CA ILE A 221 24.82 30.29 47.00
C ILE A 221 25.39 31.59 47.45
N TYR A 222 26.09 31.60 48.60
CA TYR A 222 26.91 32.70 49.06
C TYR A 222 28.37 32.45 48.72
N VAL A 223 29.03 33.41 48.13
CA VAL A 223 30.45 33.32 47.76
C VAL A 223 31.21 34.55 48.26
N ALA A 224 32.46 34.37 48.69
CA ALA A 224 33.38 35.44 49.12
C ALA A 224 34.74 35.26 48.43
N PRO A 225 34.86 35.56 47.13
CA PRO A 225 36.08 35.42 46.39
C PRO A 225 37.16 36.37 46.80
N ILE A 226 38.39 35.90 46.88
CA ILE A 226 39.59 36.72 47.23
C ILE A 226 40.22 37.37 45.98
N ALA A 227 39.74 37.05 44.79
CA ALA A 227 40.13 37.62 43.49
C ALA A 227 38.96 37.44 42.49
N THR A 228 39.01 38.19 41.39
CA THR A 228 38.03 38.02 40.32
C THR A 228 37.95 36.55 39.86
N ASN A 229 36.75 36.03 39.89
CA ASN A 229 36.48 34.60 39.60
C ASN A 229 35.21 34.50 38.72
N THR A 230 35.14 33.46 37.93
CA THR A 230 33.94 33.12 37.14
C THR A 230 33.26 31.92 37.80
N TYR A 231 31.97 32.05 38.04
CA TYR A 231 31.10 30.99 38.52
C TYR A 231 30.30 30.42 37.39
N TYR A 232 30.31 29.10 37.21
CA TYR A 232 29.53 28.42 36.16
C TYR A 232 28.31 27.76 36.81
N LEU A 233 27.19 27.93 36.14
CA LEU A 233 25.91 27.38 36.54
C LEU A 233 25.47 26.36 35.48
N THR A 234 25.10 25.17 35.91
CA THR A 234 24.40 24.18 35.11
C THR A 234 23.01 23.97 35.67
N GLY A 235 21.99 24.04 34.84
CA GLY A 235 20.61 23.80 35.26
C GLY A 235 19.97 22.72 34.41
N ALA A 236 19.12 21.89 35.04
CA ALA A 236 18.33 20.90 34.35
C ALA A 236 16.84 21.15 34.56
N ASP A 237 16.04 20.92 33.52
CA ASP A 237 14.58 20.99 33.60
C ASP A 237 13.96 19.67 34.10
N SER A 238 12.63 19.62 34.17
CA SER A 238 11.89 18.40 34.61
C SER A 238 11.98 17.23 33.62
N ASN A 239 12.41 17.44 32.39
CA ASN A 239 12.62 16.41 31.39
C ASN A 239 14.07 15.89 31.39
N GLY A 240 14.95 16.47 32.18
CA GLY A 240 16.37 16.16 32.23
C GLY A 240 17.23 16.89 31.21
N CYS A 241 16.66 17.85 30.46
CA CYS A 241 17.43 18.66 29.52
C CYS A 241 18.30 19.66 30.29
N ILE A 242 19.56 19.78 29.87
CA ILE A 242 20.59 20.53 30.60
C ILE A 242 21.07 21.70 29.74
N ASN A 243 21.23 22.84 30.40
CA ASN A 243 21.87 24.01 29.82
C ASN A 243 22.78 24.68 30.89
N SER A 244 23.63 25.58 30.47
CA SER A 244 24.57 26.26 31.35
C SER A 244 24.67 27.75 31.06
N ASP A 245 25.03 28.50 32.07
CA ASP A 245 25.36 29.91 32.03
C ASP A 245 26.53 30.22 33.00
N SER A 246 27.07 31.44 32.93
CA SER A 246 28.17 31.88 33.82
C SER A 246 28.12 33.36 34.08
N MET A 247 28.61 33.75 35.25
CA MET A 247 28.78 35.13 35.65
C MET A 247 30.18 35.40 36.20
#